data_d59c48749944587c49023be84e270198
#
_entry.id   d59c48749944587c49023be84e270198
#
_cell.length_a   1.000
_cell.length_b   1.000
_cell.length_c   1.000
_cell.angle_alpha   90.00
_cell.angle_beta   90.00
_cell.angle_gamma   90.00
#
_symmetry.space_group_name_H-M   'P 1'
#
loop_
_entity.id
_entity.type
_entity.pdbx_description
1 polymer ?
#
loop_
_entity_poly.entity_id
_entity_poly.type
_entity_poly.pdbx_seq_one_letter_code
_entity_poly.pdbx_strand_id
1 'polypeptide(L)'
;MLRPACRWLTIVLGLTLATASQAAGVRAVTVADGIKMGWAFAFLPDGSMLVTERPGQLRHINRDGQVGKPIAGVPEVVYKGQGGLLDVIVDSGFANNQTIYFCYSEAGDGGNSTALARAKLAKDQRSLTDLRVIFRQSPKFDSRAHFGCRIVETPDGKLFLTLGDRFARMQDAQTLDTHHGKVVRIEKDGTVPKDNPFAKRDGALPETWSYGHRNLQGAALDSSGQLWTTEHGPQGGDELNHPEAGRNY
;
A
#
# COMPACT_ATOMS: atom_id res chain seq x y z
N MET A 1 -19.64 18.88 -85.75
CA MET A 1 -18.31 18.31 -85.32
C MET A 1 -17.90 18.98 -84.00
N LEU A 2 -18.18 18.30 -82.86
CA LEU A 2 -17.88 18.80 -81.53
C LEU A 2 -16.75 17.92 -80.97
N ARG A 3 -15.63 18.55 -80.61
CA ARG A 3 -14.47 17.88 -80.01
C ARG A 3 -14.71 17.75 -78.47
N PRO A 4 -14.41 16.61 -77.83
CA PRO A 4 -14.51 16.50 -76.37
C PRO A 4 -13.22 17.04 -75.71
N ALA A 5 -13.43 17.88 -74.66
CA ALA A 5 -12.41 18.41 -73.81
C ALA A 5 -11.96 17.35 -72.77
N CYS A 6 -10.69 16.97 -72.85
CA CYS A 6 -10.06 16.06 -71.86
C CYS A 6 -9.75 16.86 -70.58
N ARG A 7 -10.43 16.50 -69.48
CA ARG A 7 -10.15 17.04 -68.11
C ARG A 7 -9.09 16.16 -67.46
N TRP A 8 -7.94 16.69 -67.23
CA TRP A 8 -6.90 16.06 -66.40
C TRP A 8 -7.24 16.23 -64.94
N LEU A 9 -7.48 15.11 -64.27
CA LEU A 9 -7.71 15.06 -62.80
C LEU A 9 -6.34 14.88 -62.15
N THR A 10 -5.83 15.96 -61.49
CA THR A 10 -4.60 15.89 -60.76
C THR A 10 -4.91 15.33 -59.35
N ILE A 11 -4.47 14.08 -59.09
CA ILE A 11 -4.54 13.48 -57.77
C ILE A 11 -3.34 13.96 -56.98
N VAL A 12 -3.56 14.81 -55.99
CA VAL A 12 -2.54 15.19 -54.99
C VAL A 12 -2.50 14.12 -53.93
N LEU A 13 -1.47 13.26 -54.00
CA LEU A 13 -1.20 12.25 -52.99
C LEU A 13 -0.55 12.94 -51.76
N GLY A 14 -1.35 13.24 -50.73
CA GLY A 14 -0.85 13.78 -49.49
C GLY A 14 -0.08 12.69 -48.73
N LEU A 15 1.24 12.77 -48.68
CA LEU A 15 2.09 11.95 -47.79
C LEU A 15 1.90 12.47 -46.37
N THR A 16 1.08 11.80 -45.55
CA THR A 16 1.10 11.96 -44.11
C THR A 16 2.32 11.26 -43.53
N LEU A 17 3.32 12.05 -43.15
CA LEU A 17 4.43 11.57 -42.31
C LEU A 17 3.87 11.19 -40.97
N ALA A 18 3.62 9.90 -40.73
CA ALA A 18 3.41 9.38 -39.40
C ALA A 18 4.77 9.43 -38.67
N THR A 19 4.92 10.40 -37.76
CA THR A 19 6.01 10.40 -36.80
C THR A 19 5.81 9.21 -35.87
N ALA A 20 6.56 8.13 -36.11
CA ALA A 20 6.66 7.02 -35.16
C ALA A 20 7.27 7.59 -33.88
N SER A 21 6.45 7.77 -32.85
CA SER A 21 6.94 8.00 -31.48
C SER A 21 7.73 6.76 -31.09
N GLN A 22 9.04 6.84 -31.11
CA GLN A 22 9.89 5.80 -30.50
C GLN A 22 9.70 5.90 -29.00
N ALA A 23 8.88 5.01 -28.44
CA ALA A 23 8.83 4.81 -27.02
C ALA A 23 10.27 4.47 -26.55
N ALA A 24 10.82 5.25 -25.62
CA ALA A 24 12.10 4.97 -25.03
C ALA A 24 12.07 3.53 -24.51
N GLY A 25 12.97 2.67 -25.04
CA GLY A 25 12.99 1.26 -24.69
C GLY A 25 13.24 1.08 -23.20
N VAL A 26 12.22 0.62 -22.46
CA VAL A 26 12.34 0.27 -21.04
C VAL A 26 12.95 -1.12 -20.97
N ARG A 27 14.07 -1.26 -20.24
CA ARG A 27 14.71 -2.54 -19.94
C ARG A 27 14.46 -2.92 -18.48
N ALA A 28 13.85 -4.09 -18.24
CA ALA A 28 13.81 -4.69 -16.93
C ALA A 28 15.16 -5.32 -16.57
N VAL A 29 15.67 -5.04 -15.37
CA VAL A 29 16.90 -5.61 -14.83
C VAL A 29 16.55 -6.34 -13.53
N THR A 30 16.92 -7.62 -13.44
CA THR A 30 16.77 -8.39 -12.21
C THR A 30 17.73 -7.84 -11.16
N VAL A 31 17.18 -7.46 -10.00
CA VAL A 31 17.94 -6.96 -8.85
C VAL A 31 18.26 -8.08 -7.87
N ALA A 32 17.32 -8.99 -7.64
CA ALA A 32 17.46 -10.12 -6.74
C ALA A 32 16.58 -11.28 -7.17
N ASP A 33 17.01 -12.51 -6.89
CA ASP A 33 16.27 -13.74 -7.17
C ASP A 33 15.94 -14.48 -5.87
N GLY A 34 15.01 -15.46 -5.94
CA GLY A 34 14.70 -16.37 -4.84
C GLY A 34 13.74 -15.82 -3.79
N ILE A 35 13.08 -14.69 -4.06
CA ILE A 35 11.98 -14.16 -3.23
C ILE A 35 10.71 -15.01 -3.45
N LYS A 36 10.11 -15.48 -2.36
CA LYS A 36 8.91 -16.31 -2.40
C LYS A 36 7.66 -15.52 -2.05
N MET A 37 6.77 -15.31 -3.03
CA MET A 37 5.52 -14.57 -2.81
C MET A 37 5.77 -13.15 -2.22
N GLY A 38 6.76 -12.44 -2.79
CA GLY A 38 7.07 -11.06 -2.41
C GLY A 38 5.84 -10.16 -2.49
N TRP A 39 5.67 -9.26 -1.51
CA TRP A 39 4.55 -8.32 -1.49
C TRP A 39 4.99 -6.86 -1.54
N ALA A 40 5.92 -6.47 -0.69
CA ALA A 40 6.45 -5.11 -0.63
C ALA A 40 7.96 -5.10 -0.38
N PHE A 41 8.57 -3.96 -0.68
CA PHE A 41 9.95 -3.68 -0.32
C PHE A 41 10.12 -2.24 0.14
N ALA A 42 11.15 -2.00 0.96
CA ALA A 42 11.56 -0.68 1.40
C ALA A 42 13.09 -0.56 1.37
N PHE A 43 13.60 0.56 0.86
CA PHE A 43 15.02 0.85 0.87
C PHE A 43 15.51 1.27 2.26
N LEU A 44 16.64 0.73 2.68
CA LEU A 44 17.40 1.21 3.82
C LEU A 44 18.32 2.37 3.40
N PRO A 45 18.76 3.22 4.34
CA PRO A 45 19.62 4.38 4.02
C PRO A 45 20.94 4.01 3.34
N ASP A 46 21.43 2.79 3.53
CA ASP A 46 22.64 2.28 2.87
C ASP A 46 22.42 1.78 1.45
N GLY A 47 21.18 1.82 0.94
CA GLY A 47 20.79 1.35 -0.39
C GLY A 47 20.48 -0.14 -0.47
N SER A 48 20.59 -0.89 0.63
CA SER A 48 20.03 -2.24 0.75
C SER A 48 18.50 -2.19 0.92
N MET A 49 17.83 -3.33 0.94
CA MET A 49 16.37 -3.39 0.97
C MET A 49 15.86 -4.38 2.01
N LEU A 50 14.70 -4.08 2.59
CA LEU A 50 13.83 -5.05 3.24
C LEU A 50 12.75 -5.49 2.26
N VAL A 51 12.46 -6.79 2.21
CA VAL A 51 11.39 -7.35 1.38
C VAL A 51 10.52 -8.26 2.24
N THR A 52 9.20 -8.07 2.14
CA THR A 52 8.23 -8.97 2.77
C THR A 52 7.87 -10.11 1.84
N GLU A 53 7.85 -11.31 2.39
CA GLU A 53 7.30 -12.51 1.75
C GLU A 53 5.98 -12.86 2.47
N ARG A 54 4.89 -12.95 1.72
CA ARG A 54 3.54 -13.15 2.29
C ARG A 54 3.40 -14.31 3.28
N PRO A 55 4.13 -15.45 3.14
CA PRO A 55 4.08 -16.51 4.15
C PRO A 55 4.57 -16.12 5.55
N GLY A 56 5.07 -14.90 5.76
CA GLY A 56 5.49 -14.40 7.07
C GLY A 56 7.00 -14.21 7.21
N GLN A 57 7.73 -14.10 6.11
CA GLN A 57 9.17 -13.85 6.16
C GLN A 57 9.49 -12.43 5.77
N LEU A 58 10.32 -11.76 6.57
CA LEU A 58 10.98 -10.51 6.22
C LEU A 58 12.43 -10.83 5.84
N ARG A 59 12.85 -10.33 4.68
CA ARG A 59 14.19 -10.59 4.13
C ARG A 59 14.96 -9.29 3.98
N HIS A 60 16.25 -9.35 4.27
CA HIS A 60 17.18 -8.30 3.89
C HIS A 60 17.84 -8.69 2.56
N ILE A 61 17.92 -7.73 1.62
CA ILE A 61 18.63 -7.86 0.35
C ILE A 61 19.74 -6.82 0.36
N ASN A 62 20.98 -7.26 0.24
CA ASN A 62 22.11 -6.35 0.17
C ASN A 62 22.19 -5.61 -1.17
N ARG A 63 23.11 -4.66 -1.29
CA ARG A 63 23.28 -3.83 -2.51
C ARG A 63 23.66 -4.63 -3.76
N ASP A 64 24.22 -5.82 -3.58
CA ASP A 64 24.61 -6.72 -4.66
C ASP A 64 23.46 -7.66 -5.07
N GLY A 65 22.25 -7.49 -4.50
CA GLY A 65 21.10 -8.33 -4.78
C GLY A 65 21.07 -9.67 -4.04
N GLN A 66 21.99 -9.91 -3.11
CA GLN A 66 22.00 -11.15 -2.34
C GLN A 66 20.91 -11.15 -1.27
N VAL A 67 20.06 -12.17 -1.30
CA VAL A 67 18.95 -12.34 -0.37
C VAL A 67 19.46 -13.05 0.90
N GLY A 68 19.36 -12.37 2.04
CA GLY A 68 19.72 -12.88 3.36
C GLY A 68 18.77 -13.96 3.84
N LYS A 69 19.07 -14.57 4.99
CA LYS A 69 18.14 -15.46 5.72
C LYS A 69 16.94 -14.66 6.21
N PRO A 70 15.79 -15.32 6.52
CA PRO A 70 14.67 -14.66 7.18
C PRO A 70 15.12 -13.93 8.46
N ILE A 71 14.67 -12.69 8.62
CA ILE A 71 14.89 -11.88 9.82
C ILE A 71 14.04 -12.47 10.95
N ALA A 72 14.67 -12.79 12.08
CA ALA A 72 13.97 -13.33 13.24
C ALA A 72 13.11 -12.28 13.95
N GLY A 73 12.04 -12.70 14.65
CA GLY A 73 11.18 -11.84 15.46
C GLY A 73 9.99 -11.25 14.71
N VAL A 74 9.74 -11.65 13.47
CA VAL A 74 8.47 -11.36 12.78
C VAL A 74 7.37 -12.17 13.47
N PRO A 75 6.19 -11.58 13.80
CA PRO A 75 5.08 -12.31 14.41
C PRO A 75 4.51 -13.36 13.46
N GLU A 76 3.80 -14.32 14.01
CA GLU A 76 3.02 -15.27 13.23
C GLU A 76 1.95 -14.52 12.43
N VAL A 77 1.76 -14.89 11.16
CA VAL A 77 0.79 -14.26 10.25
C VAL A 77 -0.23 -15.26 9.75
N VAL A 78 -1.46 -14.84 9.51
CA VAL A 78 -2.46 -15.66 8.85
C VAL A 78 -2.22 -15.62 7.34
N TYR A 79 -1.45 -16.57 6.82
CA TYR A 79 -1.23 -16.73 5.39
C TYR A 79 -2.40 -17.47 4.74
N LYS A 80 -3.45 -16.72 4.38
CA LYS A 80 -4.69 -17.28 3.77
C LYS A 80 -5.25 -16.31 2.73
N GLY A 81 -5.41 -16.73 1.49
CA GLY A 81 -5.91 -15.89 0.40
C GLY A 81 -4.98 -14.71 0.09
N GLN A 82 -5.46 -13.48 0.29
CA GLN A 82 -4.67 -12.24 0.12
C GLN A 82 -3.86 -11.88 1.38
N GLY A 83 -4.12 -12.52 2.53
CA GLY A 83 -3.43 -12.26 3.79
C GLY A 83 -1.99 -12.76 3.84
N GLY A 84 -1.28 -12.40 4.89
CA GLY A 84 0.13 -12.73 5.14
C GLY A 84 0.90 -11.56 5.75
N LEU A 85 2.22 -11.57 5.61
CA LEU A 85 3.06 -10.39 5.84
C LEU A 85 2.98 -9.51 4.59
N LEU A 86 2.55 -8.26 4.75
CA LEU A 86 2.18 -7.41 3.63
C LEU A 86 3.15 -6.22 3.50
N ASP A 87 2.76 -5.01 3.87
CA ASP A 87 3.63 -3.85 3.66
C ASP A 87 4.75 -3.72 4.68
N VAL A 88 5.81 -3.05 4.28
CA VAL A 88 6.92 -2.63 5.15
C VAL A 88 7.40 -1.25 4.73
N ILE A 89 7.60 -0.36 5.69
CA ILE A 89 8.28 0.92 5.50
C ILE A 89 9.39 1.11 6.52
N VAL A 90 10.32 1.99 6.19
CA VAL A 90 11.44 2.39 7.03
C VAL A 90 11.13 3.77 7.58
N ASP A 91 11.23 3.95 8.89
CA ASP A 91 11.01 5.24 9.56
C ASP A 91 11.94 6.32 8.98
N SER A 92 11.44 7.54 8.80
CA SER A 92 12.24 8.68 8.31
C SER A 92 13.47 8.98 9.17
N GLY A 93 13.42 8.64 10.45
CA GLY A 93 14.54 8.74 11.42
C GLY A 93 15.37 7.46 11.57
N PHE A 94 15.24 6.49 10.66
CA PHE A 94 15.84 5.15 10.76
C PHE A 94 17.34 5.16 11.09
N ALA A 95 18.10 6.05 10.49
CA ALA A 95 19.55 6.15 10.74
C ALA A 95 19.89 6.26 12.23
N ASN A 96 18.99 6.89 13.02
CA ASN A 96 19.17 7.11 14.46
C ASN A 96 18.42 6.08 15.31
N ASN A 97 17.22 5.65 14.88
CA ASN A 97 16.29 4.88 15.71
C ASN A 97 16.12 3.43 15.30
N GLN A 98 16.60 3.04 14.11
CA GLN A 98 16.49 1.70 13.50
C GLN A 98 15.04 1.18 13.42
N THR A 99 14.06 2.09 13.38
CA THR A 99 12.64 1.72 13.41
C THR A 99 12.12 1.37 12.02
N ILE A 100 11.34 0.30 11.95
CA ILE A 100 10.54 -0.09 10.79
C ILE A 100 9.08 -0.27 11.21
N TYR A 101 8.18 -0.12 10.26
CA TYR A 101 6.77 -0.46 10.40
C TYR A 101 6.41 -1.50 9.36
N PHE A 102 5.60 -2.46 9.73
CA PHE A 102 5.07 -3.45 8.80
C PHE A 102 3.67 -3.85 9.19
N CYS A 103 2.86 -4.16 8.19
CA CYS A 103 1.52 -4.63 8.45
C CYS A 103 1.32 -6.07 7.95
N TYR A 104 0.41 -6.77 8.61
CA TYR A 104 0.19 -8.20 8.40
C TYR A 104 -1.22 -8.60 8.78
N SER A 105 -1.63 -9.78 8.36
CA SER A 105 -2.88 -10.39 8.82
C SER A 105 -2.66 -11.12 10.15
N GLU A 106 -3.34 -10.64 11.20
CA GLU A 106 -3.28 -11.16 12.56
C GLU A 106 -4.50 -12.01 12.88
N ALA A 107 -4.29 -13.20 13.48
CA ALA A 107 -5.36 -14.02 14.01
C ALA A 107 -5.94 -13.44 15.31
N GLY A 108 -7.15 -13.84 15.65
CA GLY A 108 -7.81 -13.52 16.94
C GLY A 108 -9.26 -13.91 16.94
N ASP A 109 -9.98 -13.53 18.00
CA ASP A 109 -11.38 -13.84 18.16
C ASP A 109 -12.21 -13.27 17.01
N GLY A 110 -13.07 -14.11 16.41
CA GLY A 110 -13.86 -13.75 15.23
C GLY A 110 -13.14 -13.93 13.89
N GLY A 111 -11.84 -14.30 13.86
CA GLY A 111 -11.11 -14.60 12.63
C GLY A 111 -9.75 -13.92 12.50
N ASN A 112 -9.60 -13.07 11.49
CA ASN A 112 -8.35 -12.36 11.22
C ASN A 112 -8.61 -10.93 10.79
N SER A 113 -7.61 -10.06 10.96
CA SER A 113 -7.67 -8.68 10.47
C SER A 113 -6.27 -8.12 10.21
N THR A 114 -6.22 -6.94 9.59
CA THR A 114 -4.97 -6.20 9.42
C THR A 114 -4.48 -5.67 10.77
N ALA A 115 -3.21 -5.92 11.07
CA ALA A 115 -2.49 -5.34 12.20
C ALA A 115 -1.27 -4.57 11.69
N LEU A 116 -0.91 -3.48 12.36
CA LEU A 116 0.30 -2.70 12.11
C LEU A 116 1.23 -2.87 13.30
N ALA A 117 2.45 -3.31 13.02
CA ALA A 117 3.50 -3.41 14.02
C ALA A 117 4.61 -2.39 13.75
N ARG A 118 5.25 -1.99 14.83
CA ARG A 118 6.51 -1.25 14.87
C ARG A 118 7.57 -2.13 15.51
N ALA A 119 8.78 -2.13 14.98
CA ALA A 119 9.93 -2.83 15.57
C ALA A 119 11.24 -2.10 15.28
N LYS A 120 12.30 -2.46 15.97
CA LYS A 120 13.67 -2.05 15.64
C LYS A 120 14.36 -3.17 14.89
N LEU A 121 14.96 -2.85 13.75
CA LEU A 121 15.87 -3.75 13.05
C LEU A 121 17.21 -3.74 13.76
N ALA A 122 17.70 -4.91 14.19
CA ALA A 122 19.02 -5.02 14.78
C ALA A 122 20.12 -4.58 13.79
N LYS A 123 21.23 -4.06 14.29
CA LYS A 123 22.33 -3.54 13.46
C LYS A 123 22.93 -4.59 12.51
N ASP A 124 22.86 -5.86 12.88
CA ASP A 124 23.29 -6.98 12.03
C ASP A 124 22.23 -7.38 10.98
N GLN A 125 21.05 -6.73 10.98
CA GLN A 125 19.92 -6.92 10.07
C GLN A 125 19.35 -8.36 10.08
N ARG A 126 19.52 -9.10 11.20
CA ARG A 126 19.10 -10.50 11.32
C ARG A 126 17.91 -10.72 12.24
N SER A 127 17.57 -9.73 13.05
CA SER A 127 16.46 -9.85 14.00
C SER A 127 15.74 -8.53 14.22
N LEU A 128 14.48 -8.64 14.64
CA LEU A 128 13.68 -7.55 15.15
C LEU A 128 13.70 -7.54 16.68
N THR A 129 13.77 -6.34 17.25
CA THR A 129 13.67 -6.09 18.68
C THR A 129 12.60 -5.02 18.95
N ASP A 130 12.20 -4.83 20.21
CA ASP A 130 11.19 -3.83 20.63
C ASP A 130 9.90 -3.89 19.77
N LEU A 131 9.48 -5.12 19.41
CA LEU A 131 8.27 -5.33 18.62
C LEU A 131 7.03 -4.93 19.40
N ARG A 132 6.21 -4.08 18.81
CA ARG A 132 4.91 -3.65 19.36
C ARG A 132 3.88 -3.58 18.27
N VAL A 133 2.70 -4.15 18.52
CA VAL A 133 1.55 -3.93 17.65
C VAL A 133 0.90 -2.61 18.06
N ILE A 134 0.94 -1.64 17.16
CA ILE A 134 0.49 -0.26 17.40
C ILE A 134 -0.92 0.01 16.85
N PHE A 135 -1.46 -0.88 16.03
CA PHE A 135 -2.84 -0.79 15.55
C PHE A 135 -3.40 -2.18 15.21
N ARG A 136 -4.68 -2.38 15.42
CA ARG A 136 -5.46 -3.55 15.02
C ARG A 136 -6.79 -3.15 14.40
N GLN A 137 -7.04 -3.61 13.18
CA GLN A 137 -8.35 -3.47 12.55
C GLN A 137 -9.40 -4.23 13.37
N SER A 138 -10.49 -3.56 13.73
CA SER A 138 -11.59 -4.10 14.54
C SER A 138 -12.95 -3.86 13.85
N PRO A 139 -13.89 -4.80 14.00
CA PRO A 139 -13.74 -6.14 14.55
C PRO A 139 -12.89 -7.04 13.64
N LYS A 140 -12.36 -8.15 14.18
CA LYS A 140 -11.79 -9.22 13.35
C LYS A 140 -12.92 -9.97 12.65
N PHE A 141 -12.63 -10.45 11.43
CA PHE A 141 -13.60 -11.18 10.63
C PHE A 141 -12.90 -12.28 9.82
N ASP A 142 -13.41 -13.51 9.80
CA ASP A 142 -12.79 -14.58 9.00
C ASP A 142 -12.98 -14.31 7.51
N SER A 143 -11.99 -13.72 6.91
CA SER A 143 -11.94 -13.43 5.49
C SER A 143 -10.59 -13.77 4.90
N ARG A 144 -10.62 -14.10 3.60
CA ARG A 144 -9.42 -14.38 2.79
C ARG A 144 -9.01 -13.20 1.92
N ALA A 145 -9.78 -12.09 1.95
CA ALA A 145 -9.65 -11.01 0.98
C ALA A 145 -9.75 -9.63 1.65
N HIS A 146 -9.38 -8.61 0.88
CA HIS A 146 -9.49 -7.19 1.16
C HIS A 146 -8.86 -6.80 2.51
N PHE A 147 -7.55 -6.93 2.59
CA PHE A 147 -6.78 -6.53 3.78
C PHE A 147 -6.38 -5.05 3.73
N GLY A 148 -6.30 -4.43 2.52
CA GLY A 148 -5.64 -3.14 2.35
C GLY A 148 -4.15 -3.26 2.68
N CYS A 149 -3.73 -2.60 3.76
CA CYS A 149 -2.41 -2.78 4.39
C CYS A 149 -1.28 -2.04 3.67
N ARG A 150 -1.53 -0.83 3.18
CA ARG A 150 -0.48 0.07 2.73
C ARG A 150 -0.21 1.11 3.81
N ILE A 151 1.07 1.34 4.13
CA ILE A 151 1.53 2.26 5.17
C ILE A 151 2.19 3.47 4.51
N VAL A 152 1.85 4.68 4.97
CA VAL A 152 2.48 5.91 4.51
C VAL A 152 2.85 6.78 5.72
N GLU A 153 4.12 7.12 5.86
CA GLU A 153 4.58 8.09 6.85
C GLU A 153 4.40 9.51 6.30
N THR A 154 3.82 10.39 7.10
CA THR A 154 3.60 11.80 6.74
C THR A 154 4.79 12.67 7.17
N PRO A 155 5.01 13.85 6.54
CA PRO A 155 6.07 14.78 6.92
C PRO A 155 5.98 15.26 8.37
N ASP A 156 4.77 15.31 8.95
CA ASP A 156 4.52 15.68 10.35
C ASP A 156 4.65 14.48 11.32
N GLY A 157 5.16 13.34 10.82
CA GLY A 157 5.52 12.18 11.64
C GLY A 157 4.36 11.28 12.06
N LYS A 158 3.24 11.31 11.34
CA LYS A 158 2.13 10.37 11.55
C LYS A 158 2.14 9.25 10.53
N LEU A 159 1.29 8.25 10.72
CA LEU A 159 1.14 7.12 9.82
C LEU A 159 -0.30 7.08 9.29
N PHE A 160 -0.45 6.99 7.98
CA PHE A 160 -1.66 6.46 7.36
C PHE A 160 -1.53 4.95 7.17
N LEU A 161 -2.64 4.25 7.39
CA LEU A 161 -2.76 2.83 7.07
C LEU A 161 -4.08 2.60 6.31
N THR A 162 -4.00 1.92 5.17
CA THR A 162 -5.19 1.55 4.40
C THR A 162 -5.76 0.23 4.86
N LEU A 163 -7.09 0.13 4.93
CA LEU A 163 -7.82 -1.03 5.43
C LEU A 163 -8.92 -1.43 4.47
N GLY A 164 -8.96 -2.70 4.09
CA GLY A 164 -10.03 -3.22 3.24
C GLY A 164 -11.32 -3.53 4.02
N ASP A 165 -12.42 -3.68 3.26
CA ASP A 165 -13.76 -4.00 3.77
C ASP A 165 -13.96 -5.49 4.11
N ARG A 166 -12.92 -6.29 4.02
CA ARG A 166 -12.91 -7.74 4.27
C ARG A 166 -13.83 -8.53 3.32
N PHE A 167 -14.18 -7.99 2.16
CA PHE A 167 -15.03 -8.54 1.11
C PHE A 167 -16.50 -8.73 1.53
N ALA A 168 -16.78 -9.57 2.51
CA ALA A 168 -18.13 -9.86 2.98
C ALA A 168 -18.70 -8.81 3.96
N ARG A 169 -17.87 -7.81 4.34
CA ARG A 169 -18.25 -6.73 5.24
C ARG A 169 -18.33 -5.37 4.54
N MET A 170 -18.65 -5.37 3.25
CA MET A 170 -18.69 -4.17 2.41
C MET A 170 -19.60 -3.06 2.96
N GLN A 171 -20.69 -3.42 3.65
CA GLN A 171 -21.61 -2.44 4.24
C GLN A 171 -20.96 -1.67 5.41
N ASP A 172 -20.00 -2.29 6.11
CA ASP A 172 -19.28 -1.65 7.20
C ASP A 172 -18.38 -0.50 6.70
N ALA A 173 -18.03 -0.48 5.40
CA ALA A 173 -17.28 0.61 4.82
C ALA A 173 -18.01 1.96 4.99
N GLN A 174 -19.34 1.95 5.00
CA GLN A 174 -20.19 3.14 5.15
C GLN A 174 -20.48 3.52 6.61
N THR A 175 -20.08 2.72 7.60
CA THR A 175 -20.26 3.03 9.02
C THR A 175 -18.96 3.55 9.65
N LEU A 176 -19.01 4.14 10.83
CA LEU A 176 -17.82 4.69 11.51
C LEU A 176 -17.44 3.92 12.78
N ASP A 177 -18.20 2.90 13.14
CA ASP A 177 -18.02 2.05 14.33
C ASP A 177 -17.14 0.82 14.08
N THR A 178 -16.66 0.64 12.85
CA THR A 178 -15.71 -0.41 12.44
C THR A 178 -14.56 0.16 11.63
N HIS A 179 -13.44 -0.59 11.56
CA HIS A 179 -12.30 -0.22 10.70
C HIS A 179 -12.38 -0.85 9.29
N HIS A 180 -13.48 -1.51 8.91
CA HIS A 180 -13.61 -2.11 7.59
C HIS A 180 -13.79 -1.03 6.51
N GLY A 181 -12.94 -1.05 5.46
CA GLY A 181 -13.01 -0.09 4.36
C GLY A 181 -12.68 1.35 4.79
N LYS A 182 -11.57 1.54 5.47
CA LYS A 182 -11.11 2.83 5.99
C LYS A 182 -9.68 3.15 5.58
N VAL A 183 -9.36 4.41 5.56
CA VAL A 183 -8.01 4.90 5.83
C VAL A 183 -7.99 5.36 7.28
N VAL A 184 -7.02 4.91 8.05
CA VAL A 184 -6.80 5.38 9.43
C VAL A 184 -5.54 6.21 9.50
N ARG A 185 -5.49 7.16 10.45
CA ARG A 185 -4.33 7.99 10.74
C ARG A 185 -4.01 7.91 12.22
N ILE A 186 -2.77 7.54 12.53
CA ILE A 186 -2.28 7.34 13.90
C ILE A 186 -0.91 7.98 14.10
N GLU A 187 -0.54 8.24 15.34
CA GLU A 187 0.83 8.56 15.73
C GLU A 187 1.74 7.32 15.58
N LYS A 188 3.06 7.51 15.54
CA LYS A 188 4.06 6.44 15.42
C LYS A 188 4.08 5.45 16.60
N ASP A 189 3.44 5.79 17.70
CA ASP A 189 3.27 4.92 18.86
C ASP A 189 1.90 4.22 18.93
N GLY A 190 1.01 4.51 17.95
CA GLY A 190 -0.34 3.99 17.86
C GLY A 190 -1.41 4.84 18.51
N THR A 191 -1.06 5.95 19.16
CA THR A 191 -2.04 6.86 19.74
C THR A 191 -2.80 7.63 18.65
N VAL A 192 -3.99 8.11 19.00
CA VAL A 192 -4.87 8.82 18.06
C VAL A 192 -4.50 10.30 18.01
N PRO A 193 -4.21 10.86 16.83
CA PRO A 193 -4.03 12.31 16.66
C PRO A 193 -5.30 13.08 17.07
N LYS A 194 -5.13 14.13 17.87
CA LYS A 194 -6.26 14.94 18.39
C LYS A 194 -7.02 15.69 17.29
N ASP A 195 -6.39 15.89 16.16
CA ASP A 195 -6.89 16.58 14.95
C ASP A 195 -7.48 15.62 13.92
N ASN A 196 -7.65 14.34 14.23
CA ASN A 196 -8.39 13.43 13.38
C ASN A 196 -9.87 13.85 13.25
N PRO A 197 -10.51 13.67 12.09
CA PRO A 197 -11.86 14.19 11.82
C PRO A 197 -12.92 13.61 12.73
N PHE A 198 -12.71 12.41 13.25
CA PHE A 198 -13.69 11.71 14.12
C PHE A 198 -13.19 11.55 15.57
N ALA A 199 -12.07 12.17 15.95
CA ALA A 199 -11.47 12.01 17.28
C ALA A 199 -12.40 12.36 18.47
N LYS A 200 -13.44 13.18 18.22
CA LYS A 200 -14.40 13.62 19.23
C LYS A 200 -15.85 13.23 18.91
N ARG A 201 -16.05 12.36 17.92
CA ARG A 201 -17.39 11.94 17.49
C ARG A 201 -17.82 10.68 18.22
N ASP A 202 -18.89 10.75 18.98
CA ASP A 202 -19.47 9.59 19.66
C ASP A 202 -19.90 8.51 18.65
N GLY A 203 -19.61 7.25 18.96
CA GLY A 203 -19.92 6.09 18.13
C GLY A 203 -19.02 5.93 16.91
N ALA A 204 -18.00 6.78 16.72
CA ALA A 204 -17.01 6.62 15.66
C ALA A 204 -15.66 6.16 16.22
N LEU A 205 -14.93 5.37 15.43
CA LEU A 205 -13.55 5.02 15.73
C LEU A 205 -12.63 6.21 15.42
N PRO A 206 -11.94 6.73 16.45
CA PRO A 206 -11.26 8.02 16.37
C PRO A 206 -10.02 8.01 15.46
N GLU A 207 -9.48 6.83 15.12
CA GLU A 207 -8.37 6.66 14.17
C GLU A 207 -8.79 6.91 12.71
N THR A 208 -10.09 6.85 12.42
CA THR A 208 -10.61 6.98 11.05
C THR A 208 -10.27 8.34 10.45
N TRP A 209 -9.63 8.31 9.25
CA TRP A 209 -9.36 9.49 8.42
C TRP A 209 -10.42 9.67 7.34
N SER A 210 -10.65 8.61 6.54
CA SER A 210 -11.69 8.54 5.50
C SER A 210 -12.36 7.16 5.53
N TYR A 211 -13.52 7.05 4.90
CA TYR A 211 -14.33 5.82 4.93
C TYR A 211 -15.00 5.59 3.57
N GLY A 212 -15.74 4.48 3.42
CA GLY A 212 -16.41 4.11 2.19
C GLY A 212 -15.57 3.26 1.24
N HIS A 213 -14.32 2.95 1.61
CA HIS A 213 -13.37 2.23 0.77
C HIS A 213 -13.64 0.73 0.70
N ARG A 214 -13.23 0.13 -0.42
CA ARG A 214 -13.34 -1.32 -0.65
C ARG A 214 -12.02 -2.05 -0.35
N ASN A 215 -10.98 -1.85 -1.17
CA ASN A 215 -9.70 -2.56 -1.05
C ASN A 215 -8.55 -1.75 -1.62
N LEU A 216 -8.04 -0.83 -0.83
CA LEU A 216 -6.94 0.05 -1.20
C LEU A 216 -5.61 -0.74 -1.20
N GLN A 217 -4.91 -0.76 -2.34
CA GLN A 217 -3.67 -1.52 -2.52
C GLN A 217 -2.45 -0.64 -2.76
N GLY A 218 -2.62 0.58 -3.24
CA GLY A 218 -1.58 1.59 -3.36
C GLY A 218 -1.87 2.77 -2.46
N ALA A 219 -0.82 3.39 -1.90
CA ALA A 219 -0.89 4.67 -1.22
C ALA A 219 0.46 5.38 -1.27
N ALA A 220 0.46 6.68 -1.52
CA ALA A 220 1.64 7.52 -1.52
C ALA A 220 1.24 8.98 -1.26
N LEU A 221 2.18 9.79 -0.79
CA LEU A 221 2.02 11.24 -0.75
C LEU A 221 2.54 11.85 -2.06
N ASP A 222 1.85 12.86 -2.54
CA ASP A 222 2.37 13.71 -3.60
C ASP A 222 3.38 14.74 -3.04
N SER A 223 3.92 15.59 -3.91
CA SER A 223 4.89 16.62 -3.53
C SER A 223 4.34 17.69 -2.60
N SER A 224 3.01 17.81 -2.48
CA SER A 224 2.33 18.72 -1.56
C SER A 224 2.01 18.07 -0.20
N GLY A 225 2.31 16.77 -0.05
CA GLY A 225 2.02 15.98 1.15
C GLY A 225 0.60 15.45 1.20
N GLN A 226 -0.16 15.49 0.10
CA GLN A 226 -1.50 14.95 0.01
C GLN A 226 -1.46 13.44 -0.25
N LEU A 227 -2.33 12.70 0.43
CA LEU A 227 -2.43 11.24 0.29
C LEU A 227 -3.20 10.89 -1.00
N TRP A 228 -2.61 10.03 -1.81
CA TRP A 228 -3.25 9.39 -2.95
C TRP A 228 -3.30 7.88 -2.73
N THR A 229 -4.40 7.25 -3.16
CA THR A 229 -4.60 5.81 -3.04
C THR A 229 -5.11 5.21 -4.33
N THR A 230 -4.72 3.96 -4.61
CA THR A 230 -5.35 3.14 -5.66
C THR A 230 -6.20 2.06 -5.01
N GLU A 231 -7.36 1.81 -5.57
CA GLU A 231 -8.36 0.94 -4.99
C GLU A 231 -9.00 0.02 -6.03
N HIS A 232 -9.20 -1.24 -5.68
CA HIS A 232 -9.89 -2.21 -6.53
C HIS A 232 -11.41 -2.05 -6.47
N GLY A 233 -12.03 -1.83 -7.62
CA GLY A 233 -13.48 -1.91 -7.82
C GLY A 233 -14.03 -3.35 -7.85
N PRO A 234 -15.37 -3.53 -7.84
CA PRO A 234 -15.98 -4.86 -7.76
C PRO A 234 -15.95 -5.66 -9.06
N GLN A 235 -16.15 -5.03 -10.21
CA GLN A 235 -16.16 -5.66 -11.55
C GLN A 235 -15.64 -4.69 -12.61
N GLY A 236 -14.44 -4.16 -12.38
CA GLY A 236 -13.93 -2.95 -12.98
C GLY A 236 -14.27 -1.73 -12.11
N GLY A 237 -14.00 -0.51 -12.59
CA GLY A 237 -14.16 0.69 -11.78
C GLY A 237 -13.10 0.81 -10.68
N ASP A 238 -11.88 0.31 -10.95
CA ASP A 238 -10.73 0.59 -10.11
C ASP A 238 -10.51 2.10 -10.04
N GLU A 239 -10.13 2.61 -8.88
CA GLU A 239 -10.14 4.03 -8.57
C GLU A 239 -8.75 4.55 -8.22
N LEU A 240 -8.51 5.81 -8.56
CA LEU A 240 -7.44 6.63 -8.02
C LEU A 240 -8.09 7.73 -7.18
N ASN A 241 -7.93 7.64 -5.87
CA ASN A 241 -8.57 8.52 -4.90
C ASN A 241 -7.58 9.45 -4.21
N HIS A 242 -8.07 10.61 -3.77
CA HIS A 242 -7.38 11.53 -2.87
C HIS A 242 -8.15 11.56 -1.53
N PRO A 243 -7.83 10.68 -0.57
CA PRO A 243 -8.57 10.57 0.69
C PRO A 243 -8.41 11.81 1.58
N GLU A 244 -9.45 12.62 1.65
CA GLU A 244 -9.54 13.80 2.51
C GLU A 244 -10.12 13.45 3.89
N ALA A 245 -9.78 14.26 4.89
CA ALA A 245 -10.26 14.10 6.26
C ALA A 245 -11.79 14.07 6.34
N GLY A 246 -12.35 12.99 6.88
CA GLY A 246 -13.79 12.85 7.14
C GLY A 246 -14.65 12.56 5.91
N ARG A 247 -14.07 12.36 4.71
CA ARG A 247 -14.83 12.11 3.48
C ARG A 247 -15.20 10.64 3.29
N ASN A 248 -16.32 10.43 2.60
CA ASN A 248 -16.83 9.15 2.13
C ASN A 248 -16.46 8.97 0.64
N TYR A 249 -16.07 7.75 0.27
CA TYR A 249 -15.63 7.36 -1.07
C TYR A 249 -16.44 6.19 -1.61
#